data_7687c93b51d5d611aafa748acba392c6
#
_entry.id   7687c93b51d5d611aafa748acba392c6
#
_cell.length_a   1.000
_cell.length_b   1.000
_cell.length_c   1.000
_cell.angle_alpha   90.00
_cell.angle_beta   90.00
_cell.angle_gamma   90.00
#
_symmetry.space_group_name_H-M   'P 1'
#
loop_
_entity.id
_entity.type
_entity.pdbx_description
1 polymer ?
#
loop_
_entity_poly.entity_id
_entity_poly.type
_entity_poly.pdbx_seq_one_letter_code
_entity_poly.pdbx_strand_id
1 'polypeptide(L)'
;MDLSTSINRIRFDGLASGVYRQVGNKLNAVVQEVGLDLCQIDEVLLAGSSTLFPGLQQHLSLLVPPTTPVTSTLDPSQVIAIGCALTALHLTDLEDGLKLEDVLTYAKEPVETVAKPIGLVIPGQEGNEMVKIVDAGAPLPVRRRVALPVEQGVSKVAVELWEGKDEVKVEKVERPPVEKDEDDEEEDDEEEEDEEIKTPITVKEKAVGGIQVDVKDGKNVVLEVIVHRGGGLEVRAWEEGHEAEAAKFEA
;
A
#
# COMPACT_ATOMS: atom_id res chain seq x y z
N MET A 1 36.39 25.87 -32.88
CA MET A 1 36.49 26.29 -31.47
C MET A 1 35.79 25.22 -30.66
N ASP A 2 36.58 24.30 -30.06
CA ASP A 2 36.00 23.19 -29.28
C ASP A 2 35.70 23.70 -27.89
N LEU A 3 34.43 23.76 -27.52
CA LEU A 3 34.00 24.18 -26.18
C LEU A 3 33.89 22.92 -25.32
N SER A 4 34.89 22.71 -24.44
CA SER A 4 34.86 21.64 -23.46
C SER A 4 34.46 22.22 -22.11
N THR A 5 33.34 21.74 -21.57
CA THR A 5 32.88 22.13 -20.22
C THR A 5 32.53 20.86 -19.44
N SER A 6 32.75 20.89 -18.12
CA SER A 6 32.41 19.81 -17.23
C SER A 6 31.46 20.31 -16.14
N ILE A 7 30.52 19.48 -15.75
CA ILE A 7 29.60 19.74 -14.64
C ILE A 7 29.69 18.59 -13.65
N ASN A 8 29.80 18.88 -12.36
CA ASN A 8 29.71 17.86 -11.33
C ASN A 8 28.24 17.54 -10.96
N ARG A 9 28.03 16.42 -10.27
CA ARG A 9 26.69 15.94 -9.87
C ARG A 9 25.93 16.99 -9.07
N ILE A 10 26.54 17.60 -8.06
CA ILE A 10 25.89 18.57 -7.18
C ILE A 10 25.36 19.75 -7.98
N ARG A 11 26.16 20.29 -8.87
CA ARG A 11 25.75 21.41 -9.74
C ARG A 11 24.66 21.01 -10.73
N PHE A 12 24.73 19.80 -11.26
CA PHE A 12 23.69 19.25 -12.13
C PHE A 12 22.36 19.11 -11.38
N ASP A 13 22.36 18.47 -10.21
CA ASP A 13 21.16 18.28 -9.39
C ASP A 13 20.56 19.61 -8.94
N GLY A 14 21.40 20.61 -8.60
CA GLY A 14 20.96 21.97 -8.30
C GLY A 14 20.23 22.63 -9.49
N LEU A 15 20.75 22.49 -10.72
CA LEU A 15 20.10 23.01 -11.93
C LEU A 15 18.83 22.25 -12.27
N ALA A 16 18.77 20.95 -12.01
CA ALA A 16 17.64 20.08 -12.29
C ALA A 16 16.55 20.10 -11.19
N SER A 17 16.84 20.69 -10.03
CA SER A 17 15.94 20.70 -8.86
C SER A 17 14.53 21.18 -9.15
N GLY A 18 14.39 22.20 -10.03
CA GLY A 18 13.09 22.70 -10.50
C GLY A 18 12.28 21.63 -11.24
N VAL A 19 12.93 20.77 -12.03
CA VAL A 19 12.29 19.67 -12.74
C VAL A 19 11.88 18.58 -11.75
N TYR A 20 12.75 18.21 -10.80
CA TYR A 20 12.44 17.21 -9.77
C TYR A 20 11.22 17.63 -8.94
N ARG A 21 11.16 18.90 -8.55
CA ARG A 21 10.01 19.47 -7.84
C ARG A 21 8.71 19.41 -8.66
N GLN A 22 8.78 19.68 -9.97
CA GLN A 22 7.60 19.55 -10.84
C GLN A 22 7.11 18.12 -10.93
N VAL A 23 8.01 17.12 -10.98
CA VAL A 23 7.64 15.70 -10.96
C VAL A 23 6.96 15.35 -9.62
N GLY A 24 7.53 15.77 -8.50
CA GLY A 24 6.95 15.56 -7.17
C GLY A 24 5.57 16.18 -7.02
N ASN A 25 5.39 17.42 -7.49
CA ASN A 25 4.10 18.10 -7.48
C ASN A 25 3.05 17.35 -8.33
N LYS A 26 3.46 16.79 -9.47
CA LYS A 26 2.56 15.98 -10.30
C LYS A 26 2.18 14.67 -9.65
N LEU A 27 3.14 13.99 -9.01
CA LEU A 27 2.88 12.77 -8.23
C LEU A 27 1.85 13.07 -7.13
N ASN A 28 2.07 14.11 -6.34
CA ASN A 28 1.15 14.50 -5.28
C ASN A 28 -0.24 14.84 -5.82
N ALA A 29 -0.32 15.60 -6.92
CA ALA A 29 -1.60 15.98 -7.53
C ALA A 29 -2.40 14.74 -7.99
N VAL A 30 -1.74 13.75 -8.60
CA VAL A 30 -2.41 12.50 -9.05
C VAL A 30 -2.92 11.69 -7.86
N VAL A 31 -2.14 11.59 -6.79
CA VAL A 31 -2.54 10.88 -5.56
C VAL A 31 -3.74 11.58 -4.90
N GLN A 32 -3.71 12.91 -4.81
CA GLN A 32 -4.83 13.70 -4.27
C GLN A 32 -6.10 13.64 -5.14
N GLU A 33 -5.96 13.54 -6.46
CA GLU A 33 -7.10 13.43 -7.38
C GLU A 33 -7.94 12.17 -7.11
N VAL A 34 -7.30 11.08 -6.67
CA VAL A 34 -7.99 9.84 -6.26
C VAL A 34 -8.37 9.83 -4.77
N GLY A 35 -8.15 10.93 -4.04
CA GLY A 35 -8.51 11.07 -2.64
C GLY A 35 -7.57 10.34 -1.65
N LEU A 36 -6.35 10.03 -2.08
CA LEU A 36 -5.32 9.40 -1.25
C LEU A 36 -4.28 10.42 -0.78
N ASP A 37 -3.54 10.05 0.27
CA ASP A 37 -2.31 10.73 0.70
C ASP A 37 -1.08 9.91 0.27
N LEU A 38 0.08 10.54 0.13
CA LEU A 38 1.32 9.86 -0.24
C LEU A 38 1.73 8.78 0.76
N CYS A 39 1.34 8.90 2.03
CA CYS A 39 1.59 7.89 3.05
C CYS A 39 0.75 6.60 2.86
N GLN A 40 -0.27 6.61 2.02
CA GLN A 40 -1.12 5.45 1.69
C GLN A 40 -0.61 4.70 0.45
N ILE A 41 0.51 5.13 -0.14
CA ILE A 41 1.10 4.48 -1.30
C ILE A 41 1.99 3.32 -0.84
N ASP A 42 1.73 2.12 -1.35
CA ASP A 42 2.48 0.91 -0.99
C ASP A 42 3.83 0.83 -1.70
N GLU A 43 3.91 1.28 -2.95
CA GLU A 43 5.13 1.20 -3.75
C GLU A 43 5.15 2.24 -4.88
N VAL A 44 6.33 2.77 -5.18
CA VAL A 44 6.59 3.64 -6.34
C VAL A 44 7.44 2.89 -7.36
N LEU A 45 6.85 2.56 -8.51
CA LEU A 45 7.55 1.88 -9.61
C LEU A 45 8.17 2.89 -10.58
N LEU A 46 9.46 2.73 -10.85
CA LEU A 46 10.19 3.57 -11.78
C LEU A 46 10.20 2.95 -13.19
N ALA A 47 9.76 3.70 -14.19
CA ALA A 47 9.78 3.31 -15.59
C ALA A 47 10.23 4.48 -16.48
N GLY A 48 11.04 4.16 -17.49
CA GLY A 48 11.62 5.13 -18.41
C GLY A 48 13.02 5.60 -17.98
N SER A 49 13.89 5.85 -18.96
CA SER A 49 15.30 6.18 -18.73
C SER A 49 15.53 7.42 -17.87
N SER A 50 14.59 8.40 -17.91
CA SER A 50 14.70 9.61 -17.11
C SER A 50 14.60 9.36 -15.60
N THR A 51 14.04 8.22 -15.18
CA THR A 51 13.98 7.85 -13.75
C THR A 51 15.31 7.33 -13.21
N LEU A 52 16.30 7.11 -14.08
CA LEU A 52 17.65 6.72 -13.68
C LEU A 52 18.48 7.87 -13.09
N PHE A 53 18.00 9.11 -13.13
CA PHE A 53 18.69 10.23 -12.48
C PHE A 53 18.69 10.06 -10.97
N PRO A 54 19.89 9.93 -10.33
CA PRO A 54 19.95 9.70 -8.88
C PRO A 54 19.30 10.82 -8.05
N GLY A 55 19.42 12.08 -8.49
CA GLY A 55 18.78 13.21 -7.81
C GLY A 55 17.25 13.14 -7.86
N LEU A 56 16.67 12.65 -8.96
CA LEU A 56 15.23 12.43 -9.05
C LEU A 56 14.77 11.29 -8.12
N GLN A 57 15.49 10.16 -8.11
CA GLN A 57 15.18 9.04 -7.23
C GLN A 57 15.24 9.44 -5.76
N GLN A 58 16.28 10.19 -5.38
CA GLN A 58 16.41 10.71 -4.03
C GLN A 58 15.26 11.67 -3.69
N HIS A 59 14.88 12.56 -4.61
CA HIS A 59 13.75 13.46 -4.40
C HIS A 59 12.43 12.70 -4.21
N LEU A 60 12.16 11.67 -5.02
CA LEU A 60 10.96 10.85 -4.88
C LEU A 60 10.93 10.08 -3.56
N SER A 61 12.08 9.54 -3.12
CA SER A 61 12.18 8.84 -1.84
C SER A 61 11.96 9.74 -0.63
N LEU A 62 12.16 11.05 -0.77
CA LEU A 62 11.87 12.02 0.31
C LEU A 62 10.38 12.43 0.36
N LEU A 63 9.61 12.18 -0.70
CA LEU A 63 8.19 12.52 -0.76
C LEU A 63 7.28 11.46 -0.16
N VAL A 64 7.74 10.23 -0.10
CA VAL A 64 6.98 9.08 0.43
C VAL A 64 7.57 8.63 1.77
N PRO A 65 6.80 7.94 2.62
CA PRO A 65 7.32 7.39 3.86
C PRO A 65 8.54 6.48 3.64
N PRO A 66 9.46 6.36 4.61
CA PRO A 66 10.60 5.46 4.51
C PRO A 66 10.23 3.98 4.34
N THR A 67 9.01 3.61 4.69
CA THR A 67 8.43 2.27 4.52
C THR A 67 8.00 1.98 3.09
N THR A 68 7.77 3.03 2.27
CA THR A 68 7.33 2.90 0.88
C THR A 68 8.55 2.72 -0.04
N PRO A 69 8.74 1.55 -0.64
CA PRO A 69 9.87 1.32 -1.53
C PRO A 69 9.72 2.09 -2.85
N VAL A 70 10.82 2.70 -3.31
CA VAL A 70 10.94 3.24 -4.65
C VAL A 70 11.72 2.23 -5.49
N THR A 71 11.00 1.45 -6.31
CA THR A 71 11.51 0.22 -6.92
C THR A 71 12.00 0.44 -8.34
N SER A 72 13.22 -0.04 -8.61
CA SER A 72 13.85 -0.13 -9.93
C SER A 72 14.53 -1.50 -10.13
N THR A 73 13.91 -2.58 -9.65
CA THR A 73 14.44 -3.96 -9.74
C THR A 73 14.66 -4.43 -11.17
N LEU A 74 13.82 -3.96 -12.09
CA LEU A 74 14.04 -4.06 -13.53
C LEU A 74 14.62 -2.73 -14.01
N ASP A 75 15.50 -2.80 -15.03
CA ASP A 75 16.08 -1.59 -15.64
C ASP A 75 14.94 -0.69 -16.18
N PRO A 76 14.71 0.50 -15.60
CA PRO A 76 13.64 1.40 -16.02
C PRO A 76 13.68 1.76 -17.51
N SER A 77 14.86 1.73 -18.13
CA SER A 77 15.02 2.03 -19.55
C SER A 77 14.48 0.92 -20.47
N GLN A 78 14.39 -0.32 -19.96
CA GLN A 78 14.02 -1.51 -20.72
C GLN A 78 12.65 -2.08 -20.33
N VAL A 79 12.15 -1.76 -19.14
CA VAL A 79 10.93 -2.39 -18.58
C VAL A 79 9.72 -2.31 -19.51
N ILE A 80 9.55 -1.19 -20.22
CA ILE A 80 8.45 -1.00 -21.17
C ILE A 80 8.61 -1.94 -22.37
N ALA A 81 9.82 -2.03 -22.94
CA ALA A 81 10.11 -2.90 -24.08
C ALA A 81 9.95 -4.39 -23.71
N ILE A 82 10.42 -4.78 -22.52
CA ILE A 82 10.24 -6.13 -21.98
C ILE A 82 8.75 -6.43 -21.79
N GLY A 83 7.98 -5.51 -21.21
CA GLY A 83 6.54 -5.65 -21.03
C GLY A 83 5.80 -5.84 -22.36
N CYS A 84 6.14 -5.04 -23.38
CA CYS A 84 5.59 -5.19 -24.72
C CYS A 84 5.95 -6.56 -25.34
N ALA A 85 7.17 -7.04 -25.18
CA ALA A 85 7.60 -8.34 -25.71
C ALA A 85 6.88 -9.49 -25.02
N LEU A 86 6.71 -9.43 -23.69
CA LEU A 86 5.94 -10.44 -22.93
C LEU A 86 4.46 -10.45 -23.33
N THR A 87 3.87 -9.28 -23.51
CA THR A 87 2.49 -9.15 -23.97
C THR A 87 2.33 -9.74 -25.38
N ALA A 88 3.26 -9.44 -26.28
CA ALA A 88 3.25 -10.01 -27.64
C ALA A 88 3.39 -11.54 -27.61
N LEU A 89 4.25 -12.08 -26.73
CA LEU A 89 4.40 -13.53 -26.56
C LEU A 89 3.08 -14.16 -26.10
N HIS A 90 2.45 -13.60 -25.07
CA HIS A 90 1.14 -14.09 -24.60
C HIS A 90 0.07 -14.03 -25.68
N LEU A 91 0.09 -13.02 -26.55
CA LEU A 91 -0.85 -12.92 -27.68
C LEU A 91 -0.60 -13.98 -28.75
N THR A 92 0.65 -14.42 -28.95
CA THR A 92 0.99 -15.46 -29.91
C THR A 92 0.67 -16.86 -29.39
N ASP A 93 0.65 -17.06 -28.07
CA ASP A 93 0.29 -18.33 -27.43
C ASP A 93 -1.24 -18.54 -27.31
N LEU A 94 -2.04 -17.53 -27.66
CA LEU A 94 -3.49 -17.68 -27.75
C LEU A 94 -3.85 -18.60 -28.91
N GLU A 95 -4.72 -19.61 -28.65
CA GLU A 95 -5.17 -20.55 -29.64
C GLU A 95 -5.74 -19.86 -30.89
N ASP A 96 -5.51 -20.47 -32.06
CA ASP A 96 -6.02 -20.02 -33.33
C ASP A 96 -7.56 -19.82 -33.30
N GLY A 97 -7.98 -18.56 -33.25
CA GLY A 97 -9.39 -18.16 -33.19
C GLY A 97 -9.74 -17.01 -32.26
N LEU A 98 -8.88 -16.70 -31.28
CA LEU A 98 -9.03 -15.48 -30.48
C LEU A 98 -8.49 -14.26 -31.25
N LYS A 99 -9.35 -13.30 -31.50
CA LYS A 99 -8.95 -12.05 -32.13
C LYS A 99 -8.35 -11.13 -31.07
N LEU A 100 -7.36 -10.31 -31.47
CA LEU A 100 -6.76 -9.29 -30.62
C LEU A 100 -7.84 -8.36 -30.00
N GLU A 101 -8.93 -8.11 -30.73
CA GLU A 101 -10.06 -7.33 -30.26
C GLU A 101 -10.77 -7.99 -29.08
N ASP A 102 -10.89 -9.31 -29.05
CA ASP A 102 -11.50 -10.06 -27.96
C ASP A 102 -10.64 -9.96 -26.69
N VAL A 103 -9.30 -10.10 -26.83
CA VAL A 103 -8.36 -9.95 -25.72
C VAL A 103 -8.37 -8.52 -25.14
N LEU A 104 -8.43 -7.51 -26.02
CA LEU A 104 -8.51 -6.11 -25.59
C LEU A 104 -9.88 -5.77 -24.99
N THR A 105 -10.92 -6.55 -25.29
CA THR A 105 -12.25 -6.37 -24.69
C THR A 105 -12.26 -6.79 -23.24
N TYR A 106 -11.57 -7.89 -22.86
CA TYR A 106 -11.39 -8.26 -21.45
C TYR A 106 -10.74 -7.17 -20.61
N ALA A 107 -9.84 -6.38 -21.20
CA ALA A 107 -9.21 -5.25 -20.52
C ALA A 107 -10.15 -4.02 -20.36
N LYS A 108 -11.31 -4.03 -21.02
CA LYS A 108 -12.31 -2.94 -20.96
C LYS A 108 -13.52 -3.26 -20.09
N GLU A 109 -13.72 -4.52 -19.74
CA GLU A 109 -14.79 -4.87 -18.80
C GLU A 109 -14.40 -4.41 -17.40
N PRO A 110 -15.31 -3.70 -16.70
CA PRO A 110 -15.02 -3.31 -15.33
C PRO A 110 -14.88 -4.57 -14.47
N VAL A 111 -13.74 -4.76 -13.88
CA VAL A 111 -13.51 -5.84 -12.92
C VAL A 111 -14.28 -5.50 -11.65
N GLU A 112 -15.16 -6.42 -11.21
CA GLU A 112 -15.78 -6.26 -9.90
C GLU A 112 -14.70 -6.25 -8.82
N THR A 113 -14.78 -5.29 -7.92
CA THR A 113 -13.82 -5.11 -6.83
C THR A 113 -14.50 -5.01 -5.48
N VAL A 114 -13.73 -5.25 -4.43
CA VAL A 114 -14.17 -5.04 -3.05
C VAL A 114 -14.40 -3.54 -2.83
N ALA A 115 -15.61 -3.16 -2.43
CA ALA A 115 -15.98 -1.74 -2.30
C ALA A 115 -15.33 -1.05 -1.07
N LYS A 116 -15.18 -1.80 0.04
CA LYS A 116 -14.61 -1.30 1.30
C LYS A 116 -13.60 -2.28 1.86
N PRO A 117 -12.55 -1.82 2.55
CA PRO A 117 -11.59 -2.73 3.15
C PRO A 117 -12.28 -3.61 4.21
N ILE A 118 -11.91 -4.88 4.24
CA ILE A 118 -12.38 -5.84 5.23
C ILE A 118 -11.23 -6.15 6.17
N GLY A 119 -11.46 -6.03 7.46
CA GLY A 119 -10.47 -6.27 8.48
C GLY A 119 -11.02 -7.00 9.69
N LEU A 120 -10.12 -7.31 10.59
CA LEU A 120 -10.42 -7.97 11.85
C LEU A 120 -10.11 -7.06 13.04
N VAL A 121 -10.87 -7.30 14.09
CA VAL A 121 -10.61 -6.74 15.41
C VAL A 121 -10.55 -7.88 16.41
N ILE A 122 -9.52 -7.85 17.24
CA ILE A 122 -9.39 -8.78 18.36
C ILE A 122 -10.19 -8.19 19.53
N PRO A 123 -11.15 -8.92 20.09
CA PRO A 123 -11.93 -8.45 21.24
C PRO A 123 -11.02 -8.03 22.40
N GLY A 124 -11.27 -6.83 22.94
CA GLY A 124 -10.44 -6.25 24.00
C GLY A 124 -9.41 -5.23 23.54
N GLN A 125 -9.20 -5.04 22.25
CA GLN A 125 -8.41 -3.96 21.70
C GLN A 125 -9.20 -2.65 21.80
N GLU A 126 -8.71 -1.70 22.58
CA GLU A 126 -9.28 -0.36 22.66
C GLU A 126 -8.95 0.43 21.39
N GLY A 127 -9.93 1.15 20.85
CA GLY A 127 -9.75 1.98 19.67
C GLY A 127 -10.72 1.65 18.53
N ASN A 128 -10.68 2.51 17.51
CA ASN A 128 -11.51 2.36 16.30
C ASN A 128 -10.73 1.77 15.12
N GLU A 129 -9.45 1.48 15.33
CA GLU A 129 -8.57 0.89 14.32
C GLU A 129 -8.83 -0.61 14.15
N MET A 130 -8.65 -1.12 12.93
CA MET A 130 -8.73 -2.55 12.63
C MET A 130 -7.54 -3.01 11.81
N VAL A 131 -7.23 -4.30 11.89
CA VAL A 131 -6.20 -4.93 11.06
C VAL A 131 -6.81 -5.30 9.71
N LYS A 132 -6.39 -4.61 8.66
CA LYS A 132 -6.88 -4.83 7.30
C LYS A 132 -6.41 -6.19 6.76
N ILE A 133 -7.32 -6.96 6.17
CA ILE A 133 -7.05 -8.25 5.52
C ILE A 133 -7.26 -8.17 4.02
N VAL A 134 -8.33 -7.51 3.59
CA VAL A 134 -8.67 -7.32 2.19
C VAL A 134 -8.78 -5.83 1.92
N ASP A 135 -8.02 -5.37 0.93
CA ASP A 135 -8.00 -3.96 0.54
C ASP A 135 -9.26 -3.58 -0.24
N ALA A 136 -9.70 -2.32 -0.09
CA ALA A 136 -10.63 -1.73 -1.04
C ALA A 136 -10.02 -1.76 -2.45
N GLY A 137 -10.85 -2.02 -3.46
CA GLY A 137 -10.39 -2.13 -4.84
C GLY A 137 -9.76 -3.49 -5.20
N ALA A 138 -9.60 -4.43 -4.26
CA ALA A 138 -9.13 -5.78 -4.58
C ALA A 138 -10.07 -6.48 -5.58
N PRO A 139 -9.55 -7.07 -6.69
CA PRO A 139 -10.37 -7.72 -7.71
C PRO A 139 -11.06 -8.97 -7.16
N LEU A 140 -12.32 -9.17 -7.54
CA LEU A 140 -13.11 -10.32 -7.15
C LEU A 140 -12.97 -11.50 -8.17
N PRO A 141 -12.95 -12.75 -7.71
CA PRO A 141 -12.99 -13.19 -6.31
C PRO A 141 -11.62 -13.03 -5.63
N VAL A 142 -11.62 -12.72 -4.35
CA VAL A 142 -10.39 -12.61 -3.55
C VAL A 142 -10.40 -13.58 -2.37
N ARG A 143 -9.24 -14.17 -2.08
CA ARG A 143 -9.02 -15.06 -0.94
C ARG A 143 -7.75 -14.60 -0.20
N ARG A 144 -7.88 -14.43 1.10
CA ARG A 144 -6.77 -14.07 1.99
C ARG A 144 -6.73 -15.00 3.19
N ARG A 145 -5.52 -15.38 3.60
CA ARG A 145 -5.26 -16.14 4.82
C ARG A 145 -4.36 -15.36 5.74
N VAL A 146 -4.71 -15.29 7.00
CA VAL A 146 -3.92 -14.65 8.06
C VAL A 146 -3.78 -15.62 9.21
N ALA A 147 -2.57 -15.79 9.73
CA ALA A 147 -2.30 -16.55 10.92
C ALA A 147 -2.26 -15.61 12.13
N LEU A 148 -3.12 -15.86 13.10
CA LEU A 148 -3.19 -15.12 14.34
C LEU A 148 -2.42 -15.88 15.41
N PRO A 149 -1.39 -15.29 16.01
CA PRO A 149 -0.66 -15.94 17.10
C PRO A 149 -1.58 -16.05 18.34
N VAL A 150 -1.55 -17.20 18.99
CA VAL A 150 -2.34 -17.46 20.18
C VAL A 150 -1.40 -17.53 21.39
N GLU A 151 -1.75 -16.81 22.45
CA GLU A 151 -1.02 -16.87 23.71
C GLU A 151 -1.19 -18.22 24.40
N GLN A 152 -0.18 -18.63 25.16
CA GLN A 152 -0.22 -19.91 25.88
C GLN A 152 -1.34 -19.91 26.93
N GLY A 153 -2.15 -20.98 26.91
CA GLY A 153 -3.24 -21.16 27.86
C GLY A 153 -4.60 -20.62 27.41
N VAL A 154 -4.67 -20.00 26.22
CA VAL A 154 -5.93 -19.58 25.61
C VAL A 154 -6.62 -20.80 24.99
N SER A 155 -7.85 -21.10 25.42
CA SER A 155 -8.67 -22.21 24.91
C SER A 155 -9.66 -21.80 23.81
N LYS A 156 -9.90 -20.50 23.64
CA LYS A 156 -10.84 -19.96 22.64
C LYS A 156 -10.36 -18.62 22.12
N VAL A 157 -10.38 -18.46 20.81
CA VAL A 157 -10.10 -17.21 20.12
C VAL A 157 -11.37 -16.74 19.44
N ALA A 158 -11.81 -15.52 19.75
CA ALA A 158 -12.90 -14.85 19.05
C ALA A 158 -12.32 -13.73 18.20
N VAL A 159 -12.85 -13.58 17.00
CA VAL A 159 -12.45 -12.54 16.03
C VAL A 159 -13.70 -11.89 15.49
N GLU A 160 -13.73 -10.58 15.48
CA GLU A 160 -14.78 -9.78 14.84
C GLU A 160 -14.30 -9.30 13.48
N LEU A 161 -15.16 -9.40 12.47
CA LEU A 161 -14.92 -8.89 11.13
C LEU A 161 -15.72 -7.61 10.91
N TRP A 162 -15.04 -6.65 10.32
CA TRP A 162 -15.59 -5.33 10.07
C TRP A 162 -15.30 -4.88 8.63
N GLU A 163 -16.27 -4.23 8.02
CA GLU A 163 -16.03 -3.29 6.93
C GLU A 163 -15.50 -1.99 7.52
N GLY A 164 -14.51 -1.41 6.87
CA GLY A 164 -13.89 -0.20 7.35
C GLY A 164 -13.72 0.86 6.30
N LYS A 165 -12.97 1.88 6.69
CA LYS A 165 -12.57 3.00 5.84
C LYS A 165 -11.10 3.30 6.08
N ASP A 166 -10.35 3.51 5.00
CA ASP A 166 -8.97 3.96 5.09
C ASP A 166 -8.94 5.46 5.39
N GLU A 167 -8.20 5.85 6.42
CA GLU A 167 -8.02 7.22 6.87
C GLU A 167 -6.54 7.49 7.17
N VAL A 168 -6.19 8.76 7.26
CA VAL A 168 -4.85 9.19 7.64
C VAL A 168 -4.91 9.82 9.02
N LYS A 169 -4.22 9.20 9.97
CA LYS A 169 -4.02 9.75 11.30
C LYS A 169 -2.86 10.75 11.25
N VAL A 170 -3.11 11.98 11.66
CA VAL A 170 -2.10 13.03 11.76
C VAL A 170 -1.75 13.23 13.23
N GLU A 171 -0.52 12.94 13.59
CA GLU A 171 0.02 13.20 14.93
C GLU A 171 0.99 14.37 14.84
N LYS A 172 0.75 15.40 15.64
CA LYS A 172 1.68 16.51 15.79
C LYS A 172 2.71 16.15 16.85
N VAL A 173 3.97 16.18 16.47
CA VAL A 173 5.09 15.93 17.39
C VAL A 173 5.75 17.26 17.67
N GLU A 174 5.70 17.69 18.94
CA GLU A 174 6.44 18.84 19.41
C GLU A 174 7.95 18.53 19.33
N ARG A 175 8.69 19.34 18.58
CA ARG A 175 10.15 19.21 18.57
C ARG A 175 10.70 19.53 19.96
N PRO A 176 11.71 18.78 20.43
CA PRO A 176 12.41 19.17 21.65
C PRO A 176 13.02 20.56 21.43
N PRO A 177 12.96 21.44 22.43
CA PRO A 177 13.52 22.79 22.33
C PRO A 177 15.00 22.71 21.93
N VAL A 178 15.33 23.36 20.81
CA VAL A 178 16.72 23.52 20.39
C VAL A 178 17.41 24.40 21.40
N GLU A 179 18.46 23.90 22.05
CA GLU A 179 19.34 24.77 22.88
C GLU A 179 19.97 25.82 21.94
N LYS A 180 19.48 27.05 22.02
CA LYS A 180 20.06 28.18 21.28
C LYS A 180 21.41 28.49 21.89
N ASP A 181 22.47 28.33 21.12
CA ASP A 181 23.77 28.91 21.45
C ASP A 181 23.66 30.42 21.41
N GLU A 182 24.22 31.13 22.44
CA GLU A 182 24.03 32.57 22.71
C GLU A 182 24.65 33.52 21.65
N ASP A 183 25.14 32.98 20.49
CA ASP A 183 25.89 33.75 19.48
C ASP A 183 25.17 34.00 18.15
N ASP A 184 23.95 33.47 17.95
CA ASP A 184 23.20 33.66 16.69
C ASP A 184 22.10 34.73 16.83
N GLU A 185 22.51 36.02 16.65
CA GLU A 185 21.60 37.18 16.49
C GLU A 185 21.09 37.31 15.03
N GLU A 186 20.50 36.28 14.44
CA GLU A 186 19.69 36.45 13.24
C GLU A 186 18.23 36.04 13.57
N GLU A 187 17.41 37.09 13.76
CA GLU A 187 15.96 37.01 13.88
C GLU A 187 15.36 36.53 12.51
N ASP A 188 15.38 35.23 12.24
CA ASP A 188 14.45 34.64 11.30
C ASP A 188 13.28 34.08 12.13
N ASP A 189 12.22 34.88 12.29
CA ASP A 189 10.91 34.47 12.76
C ASP A 189 10.23 33.55 11.73
N GLU A 190 10.87 32.47 11.33
CA GLU A 190 10.18 31.34 10.70
C GLU A 190 9.38 30.66 11.82
N GLU A 191 8.06 30.85 11.81
CA GLU A 191 7.14 30.11 12.68
C GLU A 191 7.48 28.62 12.52
N GLU A 192 8.08 28.04 13.59
CA GLU A 192 8.46 26.63 13.64
C GLU A 192 7.17 25.79 13.52
N GLU A 193 6.85 25.35 12.30
CA GLU A 193 5.72 24.45 12.09
C GLU A 193 6.00 23.09 12.77
N ASP A 194 5.07 22.66 13.63
CA ASP A 194 5.09 21.35 14.26
C ASP A 194 5.28 20.24 13.19
N GLU A 195 6.12 19.27 13.46
CA GLU A 195 6.24 18.10 12.55
C GLU A 195 4.96 17.29 12.59
N GLU A 196 4.27 17.19 11.45
CA GLU A 196 3.12 16.32 11.28
C GLU A 196 3.56 14.92 10.81
N ILE A 197 3.35 13.91 11.67
CA ILE A 197 3.52 12.52 11.29
C ILE A 197 2.17 11.99 10.80
N LYS A 198 2.10 11.61 9.51
CA LYS A 198 0.94 11.03 8.89
C LYS A 198 1.08 9.51 8.83
N THR A 199 0.13 8.80 9.44
CA THR A 199 0.10 7.34 9.47
C THR A 199 -1.19 6.85 8.84
N PRO A 200 -1.13 5.98 7.79
CA PRO A 200 -2.31 5.37 7.23
C PRO A 200 -2.90 4.37 8.22
N ILE A 201 -4.18 4.50 8.51
CA ILE A 201 -4.93 3.60 9.39
C ILE A 201 -6.21 3.16 8.70
N THR A 202 -6.75 2.01 9.11
CA THR A 202 -8.09 1.58 8.69
C THR A 202 -8.98 1.55 9.92
N VAL A 203 -10.08 2.31 9.85
CA VAL A 203 -11.03 2.44 10.96
C VAL A 203 -12.26 1.60 10.72
N LYS A 204 -12.85 1.12 11.81
CA LYS A 204 -14.12 0.35 11.81
C LYS A 204 -15.27 1.22 11.37
N GLU A 205 -16.11 0.72 10.45
CA GLU A 205 -17.35 1.41 10.04
C GLU A 205 -18.58 0.56 10.33
N LYS A 206 -18.61 -0.69 9.85
CA LYS A 206 -19.76 -1.58 9.99
C LYS A 206 -19.32 -2.98 10.37
N ALA A 207 -19.89 -3.52 11.47
CA ALA A 207 -19.69 -4.91 11.83
C ALA A 207 -20.33 -5.83 10.79
N VAL A 208 -19.56 -6.80 10.32
CA VAL A 208 -20.01 -7.83 9.38
C VAL A 208 -20.42 -9.09 10.14
N GLY A 209 -19.61 -9.51 11.11
CA GLY A 209 -19.90 -10.67 11.93
C GLY A 209 -18.74 -11.04 12.84
N GLY A 210 -18.87 -12.17 13.54
CA GLY A 210 -17.84 -12.68 14.40
C GLY A 210 -17.71 -14.19 14.28
N ILE A 211 -16.50 -14.70 14.49
CA ILE A 211 -16.18 -16.11 14.46
C ILE A 211 -15.41 -16.49 15.70
N GLN A 212 -15.71 -17.64 16.27
CA GLN A 212 -15.02 -18.18 17.44
C GLN A 212 -14.43 -19.54 17.10
N VAL A 213 -13.19 -19.76 17.52
CA VAL A 213 -12.45 -21.01 17.33
C VAL A 213 -12.00 -21.56 18.67
N ASP A 214 -12.20 -22.85 18.88
CA ASP A 214 -11.64 -23.55 20.03
C ASP A 214 -10.18 -23.93 19.73
N VAL A 215 -9.28 -23.61 20.65
CA VAL A 215 -7.85 -23.91 20.56
C VAL A 215 -7.52 -25.09 21.48
N LYS A 216 -6.95 -26.15 20.91
CA LYS A 216 -6.65 -27.42 21.61
C LYS A 216 -5.16 -27.58 21.87
N ASP A 217 -4.34 -27.31 20.86
CA ASP A 217 -2.90 -27.53 20.87
C ASP A 217 -2.09 -26.26 21.17
N GLY A 218 -2.74 -25.10 21.34
CA GLY A 218 -2.09 -23.82 21.57
C GLY A 218 -1.30 -23.31 20.37
N LYS A 219 -1.70 -23.71 19.15
CA LYS A 219 -1.12 -23.26 17.88
C LYS A 219 -1.82 -22.03 17.38
N ASN A 220 -1.28 -21.43 16.31
CA ASN A 220 -1.88 -20.28 15.65
C ASN A 220 -3.29 -20.62 15.15
N VAL A 221 -4.17 -19.60 15.18
CA VAL A 221 -5.47 -19.68 14.52
C VAL A 221 -5.32 -19.11 13.12
N VAL A 222 -5.68 -19.89 12.12
CA VAL A 222 -5.70 -19.48 10.72
C VAL A 222 -7.10 -18.98 10.40
N LEU A 223 -7.17 -17.73 9.96
CA LEU A 223 -8.37 -17.09 9.43
C LEU A 223 -8.26 -17.02 7.92
N GLU A 224 -9.27 -17.51 7.23
CA GLU A 224 -9.42 -17.41 5.78
C GLU A 224 -10.64 -16.60 5.44
N VAL A 225 -10.45 -15.54 4.67
CA VAL A 225 -11.49 -14.63 4.19
C VAL A 225 -11.59 -14.79 2.68
N ILE A 226 -12.79 -15.09 2.18
CA ILE A 226 -13.09 -15.26 0.76
C ILE A 226 -14.22 -14.29 0.41
N VAL A 227 -13.98 -13.42 -0.55
CA VAL A 227 -15.03 -12.57 -1.13
C VAL A 227 -15.32 -13.08 -2.54
N HIS A 228 -16.55 -13.51 -2.76
CA HIS A 228 -17.00 -14.07 -4.02
C HIS A 228 -17.38 -12.98 -5.03
N ARG A 229 -17.49 -13.34 -6.30
CA ARG A 229 -18.13 -12.47 -7.30
C ARG A 229 -19.56 -12.17 -6.85
N GLY A 230 -19.96 -10.90 -6.97
CA GLY A 230 -21.26 -10.44 -6.45
C GLY A 230 -21.25 -10.05 -4.97
N GLY A 231 -20.08 -10.05 -4.28
CA GLY A 231 -19.89 -9.46 -2.96
C GLY A 231 -20.19 -10.35 -1.74
N GLY A 232 -20.57 -11.61 -1.95
CA GLY A 232 -20.77 -12.55 -0.83
C GLY A 232 -19.46 -12.83 -0.09
N LEU A 233 -19.49 -12.77 1.24
CA LEU A 233 -18.36 -13.00 2.12
C LEU A 233 -18.45 -14.38 2.79
N GLU A 234 -17.42 -15.19 2.65
CA GLU A 234 -17.25 -16.45 3.38
C GLU A 234 -15.99 -16.34 4.25
N VAL A 235 -16.12 -16.69 5.51
CA VAL A 235 -15.03 -16.69 6.48
C VAL A 235 -14.91 -18.04 7.10
N ARG A 236 -13.69 -18.56 7.17
CA ARG A 236 -13.35 -19.82 7.83
C ARG A 236 -12.24 -19.57 8.83
N ALA A 237 -12.31 -20.20 9.98
CA ALA A 237 -11.25 -20.12 10.97
C ALA A 237 -11.03 -21.47 11.65
N TRP A 238 -9.76 -21.83 11.84
CA TRP A 238 -9.36 -23.09 12.45
C TRP A 238 -8.01 -22.96 13.14
N GLU A 239 -7.73 -23.84 14.09
CA GLU A 239 -6.40 -24.00 14.65
C GLU A 239 -5.47 -24.70 13.65
N GLU A 240 -4.24 -24.28 13.52
CA GLU A 240 -3.25 -24.86 12.61
C GLU A 240 -3.07 -26.37 12.83
N GLY A 241 -3.35 -27.14 11.77
CA GLY A 241 -3.38 -28.61 11.81
C GLY A 241 -4.77 -29.21 12.03
N HIS A 242 -5.81 -28.41 12.25
CA HIS A 242 -7.20 -28.86 12.47
C HIS A 242 -8.17 -28.26 11.42
N GLU A 243 -7.79 -28.19 10.16
CA GLU A 243 -8.63 -27.62 9.06
C GLU A 243 -10.02 -28.28 8.93
N ALA A 244 -10.14 -29.56 9.28
CA ALA A 244 -11.41 -30.28 9.19
C ALA A 244 -12.45 -29.79 10.20
N GLU A 245 -12.04 -29.10 11.26
CA GLU A 245 -12.88 -28.56 12.32
C GLU A 245 -13.11 -27.04 12.16
N ALA A 246 -12.90 -26.51 10.95
CA ALA A 246 -13.02 -25.08 10.69
C ALA A 246 -14.42 -24.56 11.06
N ALA A 247 -14.47 -23.55 11.90
CA ALA A 247 -15.66 -22.73 12.07
C ALA A 247 -15.92 -21.95 10.78
N LYS A 248 -17.19 -21.73 10.42
CA LYS A 248 -17.59 -21.03 9.21
C LYS A 248 -18.61 -19.96 9.49
N PHE A 249 -18.51 -18.87 8.75
CA PHE A 249 -19.45 -17.76 8.76
C PHE A 249 -19.65 -17.27 7.32
N GLU A 250 -20.88 -16.96 6.93
CA GLU A 250 -21.24 -16.41 5.61
C GLU A 250 -22.08 -15.15 5.80
N ALA A 251 -21.79 -14.09 5.02
CA ALA A 251 -22.51 -12.81 5.03
C ALA A 251 -22.76 -12.26 3.62
#